data_70ba1e0bd3e21f04671446722780995f
#
_entry.id   70ba1e0bd3e21f04671446722780995f
#
_cell.length_a   1.000
_cell.length_b   1.000
_cell.length_c   1.000
_cell.angle_alpha   90.00
_cell.angle_beta   90.00
_cell.angle_gamma   90.00
#
_symmetry.space_group_name_H-M   'P 1'
#
loop_
_entity.id
_entity.type
_entity.pdbx_description
1 polymer ?
#
loop_
_entity_poly.entity_id
_entity_poly.type
_entity_poly.pdbx_seq_one_letter_code
_entity_poly.pdbx_strand_id
1 'polypeptide(L)'
;MTFDYRQASPRAKPLHKRWRALAFVLLGIAATQADAATGPAHVVAAAGAADRPIIIDAQGDSTMFGYQTSDGFNNSWQTRDNPPALLQAALQARFGPHVIVQNNGVPGATLVDREKGINGYSQPYAQWAATSPAHIVIVNFALNDADNHVKEPPSAFRAHLMRFIEESRGAGRIVVLEEPNPVDYSVNRRIVPRYVAVVDEMAKHYRLALIRQYAYIGAMHDWRSLLIDRVHPTDALYRLKAERQREVVEPIVAKLVE
;
A
#
# COMPACT_ATOMS: atom_id res chain seq x y z
N MET A 1 -7.51 -22.26 -21.92
CA MET A 1 -6.56 -21.19 -22.22
C MET A 1 -5.93 -20.76 -20.91
N THR A 2 -4.69 -21.11 -20.72
CA THR A 2 -3.88 -20.81 -19.54
C THR A 2 -3.16 -19.49 -19.82
N PHE A 3 -3.49 -18.44 -19.08
CA PHE A 3 -2.84 -17.13 -19.22
C PHE A 3 -1.61 -17.07 -18.32
N ASP A 4 -0.44 -16.89 -18.93
CA ASP A 4 0.82 -16.68 -18.22
C ASP A 4 0.99 -15.19 -17.89
N TYR A 5 0.78 -14.82 -16.64
CA TYR A 5 0.83 -13.46 -16.11
C TYR A 5 2.24 -12.82 -16.16
N ARG A 6 3.27 -13.63 -16.44
CA ARG A 6 4.68 -13.19 -16.30
C ARG A 6 5.24 -12.44 -17.51
N GLN A 7 4.51 -12.36 -18.65
CA GLN A 7 5.05 -11.77 -19.88
C GLN A 7 4.66 -10.31 -20.15
N ALA A 8 3.83 -9.68 -19.36
CA ALA A 8 3.34 -8.32 -19.62
C ALA A 8 3.90 -7.25 -18.69
N SER A 9 5.18 -7.27 -18.37
CA SER A 9 5.84 -6.11 -17.77
C SER A 9 6.52 -5.28 -18.88
N PRO A 10 6.09 -4.05 -19.17
CA PRO A 10 6.81 -3.19 -20.10
C PRO A 10 8.15 -2.82 -19.47
N ARG A 11 9.24 -3.25 -20.07
CA ARG A 11 10.60 -2.82 -19.71
C ARG A 11 10.69 -1.31 -19.83
N ALA A 12 10.68 -0.63 -18.70
CA ALA A 12 11.02 0.79 -18.64
C ALA A 12 12.47 0.97 -19.11
N LYS A 13 12.67 1.73 -20.17
CA LYS A 13 14.01 2.12 -20.64
C LYS A 13 14.63 3.04 -19.59
N PRO A 14 15.90 2.84 -19.19
CA PRO A 14 16.56 3.73 -18.25
C PRO A 14 16.77 5.11 -18.86
N LEU A 15 16.16 6.13 -18.26
CA LEU A 15 16.51 7.53 -18.55
C LEU A 15 17.87 7.85 -17.91
N HIS A 16 18.91 7.94 -18.71
CA HIS A 16 20.20 8.49 -18.29
C HIS A 16 20.06 9.98 -17.98
N LYS A 17 19.87 10.36 -16.73
CA LYS A 17 20.07 11.75 -16.27
C LYS A 17 21.55 11.99 -16.02
N ARG A 18 22.15 12.79 -16.90
CA ARG A 18 23.49 13.38 -16.72
C ARG A 18 23.43 14.38 -15.56
N TRP A 19 24.06 14.05 -14.45
CA TRP A 19 24.31 14.99 -13.36
C TRP A 19 25.50 15.88 -13.73
N ARG A 20 25.24 17.16 -13.92
CA ARG A 20 26.30 18.20 -13.99
C ARG A 20 26.62 18.61 -12.55
N ALA A 21 27.86 18.37 -12.14
CA ALA A 21 28.39 18.89 -10.90
C ALA A 21 28.47 20.41 -10.98
N LEU A 22 27.83 21.14 -10.07
CA LEU A 22 28.07 22.57 -9.83
C LEU A 22 29.11 22.69 -8.71
N ALA A 23 30.27 23.21 -9.06
CA ALA A 23 31.29 23.61 -8.11
C ALA A 23 30.87 24.91 -7.43
N PHE A 24 30.81 24.92 -6.10
CA PHE A 24 30.66 26.14 -5.32
C PHE A 24 32.02 26.77 -5.06
N VAL A 25 32.19 27.98 -5.56
CA VAL A 25 33.32 28.87 -5.23
C VAL A 25 33.01 29.56 -3.91
N LEU A 26 33.85 29.33 -2.91
CA LEU A 26 33.84 30.07 -1.65
C LEU A 26 34.53 31.44 -1.85
N LEU A 27 33.77 32.52 -1.84
CA LEU A 27 34.28 33.87 -1.63
C LEU A 27 34.09 34.25 -0.16
N GLY A 28 35.21 34.49 0.51
CA GLY A 28 35.20 35.07 1.85
C GLY A 28 34.85 36.55 1.80
N ILE A 29 33.97 36.99 2.69
CA ILE A 29 33.72 38.43 2.97
C ILE A 29 33.89 38.68 4.46
N ALA A 30 34.66 39.72 4.74
CA ALA A 30 35.06 40.17 6.07
C ALA A 30 33.89 40.66 6.91
N ALA A 31 34.02 40.44 8.22
CA ALA A 31 33.11 40.93 9.24
C ALA A 31 33.19 42.45 9.38
N THR A 32 32.05 43.13 9.29
CA THR A 32 31.81 44.42 9.90
C THR A 32 30.74 44.29 10.96
N GLN A 33 31.09 44.61 12.21
CA GLN A 33 30.13 44.76 13.30
C GLN A 33 29.24 45.98 13.00
N ALA A 34 27.95 45.81 13.11
CA ALA A 34 26.97 46.89 13.19
C ALA A 34 25.90 46.54 14.24
N ASP A 35 25.56 47.56 14.94
CA ASP A 35 24.80 47.67 16.19
C ASP A 35 23.50 46.86 16.31
N ALA A 36 23.24 46.52 17.55
CA ALA A 36 22.00 45.91 18.04
C ALA A 36 20.79 46.83 17.84
N ALA A 37 19.91 46.44 16.90
CA ALA A 37 18.53 46.89 16.90
C ALA A 37 17.65 45.77 17.46
N THR A 38 17.05 46.04 18.62
CA THR A 38 16.03 45.20 19.24
C THR A 38 14.74 45.21 18.42
N GLY A 39 14.66 44.34 17.44
CA GLY A 39 13.41 44.01 16.75
C GLY A 39 12.64 42.96 17.57
N PRO A 40 11.30 42.92 17.46
CA PRO A 40 10.52 41.94 18.22
C PRO A 40 10.95 40.51 17.81
N ALA A 41 11.27 39.71 18.83
CA ALA A 41 11.56 38.30 18.64
C ALA A 41 10.38 37.65 17.91
N HIS A 42 10.60 37.28 16.65
CA HIS A 42 9.72 36.35 15.99
C HIS A 42 9.80 35.04 16.77
N VAL A 43 8.78 34.81 17.60
CA VAL A 43 8.53 33.51 18.18
C VAL A 43 8.26 32.59 17.00
N VAL A 44 9.27 31.83 16.58
CA VAL A 44 9.06 30.69 15.72
C VAL A 44 8.22 29.75 16.55
N ALA A 45 6.90 29.79 16.31
CA ALA A 45 5.99 28.81 16.91
C ALA A 45 6.58 27.44 16.57
N ALA A 46 6.92 26.65 17.60
CA ALA A 46 7.29 25.27 17.42
C ALA A 46 6.14 24.63 16.60
N ALA A 47 6.46 24.08 15.42
CA ALA A 47 5.49 23.34 14.62
C ALA A 47 4.81 22.35 15.56
N GLY A 48 3.52 22.55 15.80
CA GLY A 48 2.76 21.74 16.77
C GLY A 48 2.79 20.28 16.31
N ALA A 49 2.53 19.35 17.22
CA ALA A 49 2.43 17.91 16.91
C ALA A 49 1.44 17.62 15.74
N ALA A 50 0.52 18.56 15.48
CA ALA A 50 -0.45 18.53 14.39
C ALA A 50 0.15 18.63 12.95
N ASP A 51 1.40 19.07 12.78
CA ASP A 51 2.01 19.27 11.46
C ASP A 51 2.96 18.14 11.03
N ARG A 52 3.15 17.12 11.88
CA ARG A 52 4.00 15.98 11.50
C ARG A 52 3.28 15.08 10.49
N PRO A 53 3.93 14.71 9.38
CA PRO A 53 3.30 13.84 8.40
C PRO A 53 2.99 12.46 9.02
N ILE A 54 1.75 12.00 8.85
CA ILE A 54 1.35 10.62 9.13
C ILE A 54 1.37 9.86 7.81
N ILE A 55 2.28 8.91 7.70
CA ILE A 55 2.50 8.15 6.48
C ILE A 55 1.91 6.76 6.65
N ILE A 56 1.02 6.42 5.72
CA ILE A 56 0.40 5.11 5.60
C ILE A 56 0.95 4.47 4.33
N ASP A 57 1.48 3.28 4.44
CA ASP A 57 1.97 2.51 3.32
C ASP A 57 0.98 1.40 2.98
N ALA A 58 0.43 1.43 1.77
CA ALA A 58 -0.51 0.43 1.27
C ALA A 58 0.24 -0.57 0.38
N GLN A 59 0.58 -1.71 0.94
CA GLN A 59 1.26 -2.83 0.29
C GLN A 59 0.25 -3.85 -0.22
N GLY A 60 0.45 -4.36 -1.43
CA GLY A 60 -0.47 -5.35 -1.98
C GLY A 60 -0.20 -5.66 -3.45
N ASP A 61 -1.18 -6.31 -4.05
CA ASP A 61 -1.17 -6.72 -5.45
C ASP A 61 -1.87 -5.71 -6.38
N SER A 62 -2.33 -6.18 -7.55
CA SER A 62 -3.07 -5.38 -8.53
C SER A 62 -4.33 -4.71 -7.96
N THR A 63 -4.97 -5.33 -6.97
CA THR A 63 -6.21 -4.79 -6.38
C THR A 63 -5.96 -3.67 -5.38
N MET A 64 -4.77 -3.59 -4.77
CA MET A 64 -4.30 -2.43 -4.02
C MET A 64 -3.80 -1.34 -4.98
N PHE A 65 -3.07 -1.72 -6.04
CA PHE A 65 -2.61 -0.79 -7.07
C PHE A 65 -3.77 -0.02 -7.71
N GLY A 66 -4.94 -0.65 -7.87
CA GLY A 66 -6.07 -0.10 -8.62
C GLY A 66 -6.01 -0.47 -10.11
N TYR A 67 -5.60 -1.71 -10.42
CA TYR A 67 -5.49 -2.20 -11.79
C TYR A 67 -6.85 -2.37 -12.44
N GLN A 68 -6.96 -1.90 -13.67
CA GLN A 68 -8.10 -2.13 -14.56
C GLN A 68 -7.62 -2.45 -15.98
N THR A 69 -8.48 -3.10 -16.76
CA THR A 69 -8.18 -3.47 -18.14
C THR A 69 -9.46 -3.50 -18.98
N SER A 70 -9.36 -3.19 -20.28
CA SER A 70 -10.48 -3.28 -21.22
C SER A 70 -10.47 -4.57 -22.05
N ASP A 71 -9.31 -5.22 -22.19
CA ASP A 71 -9.12 -6.37 -23.06
C ASP A 71 -8.12 -7.41 -22.49
N GLY A 72 -8.14 -7.61 -21.19
CA GLY A 72 -7.19 -8.46 -20.49
C GLY A 72 -5.92 -7.71 -20.14
N PHE A 73 -4.79 -7.98 -20.84
CA PHE A 73 -3.50 -7.40 -20.44
C PHE A 73 -2.94 -6.34 -21.39
N ASN A 74 -3.53 -6.19 -22.59
CA ASN A 74 -2.97 -5.30 -23.62
C ASN A 74 -3.28 -3.84 -23.35
N ASN A 75 -4.48 -3.54 -22.82
CA ASN A 75 -4.93 -2.20 -22.43
C ASN A 75 -5.26 -2.16 -20.95
N SER A 76 -4.24 -1.93 -20.15
CA SER A 76 -4.39 -1.83 -18.70
C SER A 76 -3.94 -0.47 -18.19
N TRP A 77 -4.57 -0.02 -17.11
CA TRP A 77 -4.25 1.25 -16.45
C TRP A 77 -4.45 1.14 -14.94
N GLN A 78 -3.90 2.13 -14.24
CA GLN A 78 -4.26 2.39 -12.85
C GLN A 78 -5.46 3.34 -12.83
N THR A 79 -6.54 2.95 -12.17
CA THR A 79 -7.69 3.87 -12.00
C THR A 79 -7.35 4.99 -11.02
N ARG A 80 -7.97 6.17 -11.23
CA ARG A 80 -7.90 7.27 -10.26
C ARG A 80 -8.63 6.93 -8.96
N ASP A 81 -9.62 6.05 -9.03
CA ASP A 81 -10.41 5.57 -7.90
C ASP A 81 -9.73 4.38 -7.19
N ASN A 82 -8.41 4.26 -7.26
CA ASN A 82 -7.68 3.22 -6.51
C ASN A 82 -7.84 3.43 -5.00
N PRO A 83 -7.89 2.32 -4.22
CA PRO A 83 -8.19 2.41 -2.79
C PRO A 83 -7.26 3.33 -1.99
N PRO A 84 -5.92 3.32 -2.17
CA PRO A 84 -5.04 4.25 -1.47
C PRO A 84 -5.31 5.73 -1.76
N ALA A 85 -5.61 6.09 -3.02
CA ALA A 85 -5.91 7.48 -3.38
C ALA A 85 -7.22 7.96 -2.74
N LEU A 86 -8.25 7.12 -2.76
CA LEU A 86 -9.53 7.42 -2.13
C LEU A 86 -9.42 7.48 -0.59
N LEU A 87 -8.66 6.57 0.02
CA LEU A 87 -8.37 6.58 1.45
C LEU A 87 -7.63 7.87 1.84
N GLN A 88 -6.62 8.28 1.06
CA GLN A 88 -5.92 9.54 1.30
C GLN A 88 -6.87 10.72 1.27
N ALA A 89 -7.69 10.84 0.23
CA ALA A 89 -8.64 11.95 0.10
C ALA A 89 -9.58 12.02 1.31
N ALA A 90 -10.11 10.88 1.77
CA ALA A 90 -11.00 10.81 2.93
C ALA A 90 -10.30 11.19 4.24
N LEU A 91 -9.08 10.68 4.47
CA LEU A 91 -8.31 11.00 5.68
C LEU A 91 -7.84 12.46 5.69
N GLN A 92 -7.44 13.00 4.53
CA GLN A 92 -7.07 14.42 4.42
C GLN A 92 -8.25 15.36 4.64
N ALA A 93 -9.44 14.98 4.19
CA ALA A 93 -10.66 15.76 4.46
C ALA A 93 -10.96 15.87 5.97
N ARG A 94 -10.56 14.86 6.76
CA ARG A 94 -10.81 14.84 8.21
C ARG A 94 -9.65 15.40 9.04
N PHE A 95 -8.42 15.04 8.69
CA PHE A 95 -7.24 15.29 9.53
C PHE A 95 -6.28 16.32 8.94
N GLY A 96 -6.47 16.71 7.68
CA GLY A 96 -5.60 17.67 7.01
C GLY A 96 -4.56 17.05 6.07
N PRO A 97 -3.84 17.88 5.30
CA PRO A 97 -2.96 17.44 4.21
C PRO A 97 -1.71 16.69 4.65
N HIS A 98 -1.40 16.68 5.95
CA HIS A 98 -0.24 15.98 6.51
C HIS A 98 -0.42 14.44 6.54
N VAL A 99 -1.64 13.92 6.30
CA VAL A 99 -1.87 12.48 6.16
C VAL A 99 -1.57 12.07 4.72
N ILE A 100 -0.63 11.15 4.54
CA ILE A 100 -0.14 10.69 3.24
C ILE A 100 -0.36 9.19 3.14
N VAL A 101 -1.01 8.74 2.06
CA VAL A 101 -1.16 7.31 1.76
C VAL A 101 -0.35 6.97 0.51
N GLN A 102 0.68 6.17 0.68
CA GLN A 102 1.54 5.70 -0.39
C GLN A 102 0.98 4.43 -1.00
N ASN A 103 0.72 4.43 -2.31
CA ASN A 103 0.31 3.24 -3.03
C ASN A 103 1.54 2.45 -3.48
N ASN A 104 1.84 1.37 -2.77
CA ASN A 104 2.90 0.42 -3.08
C ASN A 104 2.34 -0.95 -3.52
N GLY A 105 1.12 -0.96 -4.05
CA GLY A 105 0.55 -2.11 -4.75
C GLY A 105 1.30 -2.40 -6.05
N VAL A 106 1.60 -3.67 -6.31
CA VAL A 106 2.30 -4.13 -7.53
C VAL A 106 1.48 -5.19 -8.24
N PRO A 107 1.00 -4.93 -9.48
CA PRO A 107 0.22 -5.90 -10.23
C PRO A 107 0.95 -7.23 -10.41
N GLY A 108 0.26 -8.34 -10.12
CA GLY A 108 0.80 -9.69 -10.23
C GLY A 108 1.71 -10.13 -9.08
N ALA A 109 2.03 -9.26 -8.12
CA ALA A 109 2.91 -9.60 -7.03
C ALA A 109 2.26 -10.56 -6.00
N THR A 110 3.08 -11.46 -5.49
CA THR A 110 2.80 -12.28 -4.32
C THR A 110 3.45 -11.69 -3.08
N LEU A 111 3.08 -12.18 -1.91
CA LEU A 111 3.72 -11.76 -0.66
C LEU A 111 5.20 -12.16 -0.61
N VAL A 112 5.57 -13.31 -1.20
CA VAL A 112 6.97 -13.71 -1.32
C VAL A 112 7.79 -12.83 -2.26
N ASP A 113 7.17 -12.27 -3.31
CA ASP A 113 7.82 -11.28 -4.17
C ASP A 113 8.17 -10.02 -3.39
N ARG A 114 7.23 -9.56 -2.55
CA ARG A 114 7.47 -8.43 -1.66
C ARG A 114 8.56 -8.70 -0.63
N GLU A 115 8.54 -9.86 -0.01
CA GLU A 115 9.57 -10.28 0.95
C GLU A 115 10.96 -10.23 0.32
N LYS A 116 11.10 -10.77 -0.90
CA LYS A 116 12.39 -10.87 -1.60
C LYS A 116 12.81 -9.61 -2.36
N GLY A 117 11.93 -8.65 -2.55
CA GLY A 117 12.22 -7.45 -3.35
C GLY A 117 12.36 -7.75 -4.84
N ILE A 118 11.49 -8.59 -5.40
CA ILE A 118 11.46 -8.98 -6.82
C ILE A 118 10.11 -8.62 -7.46
N ASN A 119 9.97 -8.83 -8.76
CA ASN A 119 8.71 -8.63 -9.51
C ASN A 119 8.09 -7.24 -9.29
N GLY A 120 8.90 -6.17 -9.47
CA GLY A 120 8.45 -4.78 -9.35
C GLY A 120 8.87 -4.09 -8.05
N TYR A 121 9.33 -4.82 -7.06
CA TYR A 121 9.94 -4.26 -5.87
C TYR A 121 11.45 -4.07 -6.05
N SER A 122 11.99 -2.96 -5.57
CA SER A 122 13.40 -2.59 -5.74
C SER A 122 14.32 -3.17 -4.66
N GLN A 123 13.75 -3.65 -3.55
CA GLN A 123 14.49 -4.18 -2.40
C GLN A 123 13.62 -5.11 -1.54
N PRO A 124 14.23 -6.04 -0.79
CA PRO A 124 13.53 -6.87 0.18
C PRO A 124 12.74 -6.06 1.20
N TYR A 125 11.62 -6.63 1.67
CA TYR A 125 10.74 -5.92 2.61
C TYR A 125 11.46 -5.50 3.89
N ALA A 126 12.30 -6.37 4.47
CA ALA A 126 13.07 -6.05 5.68
C ALA A 126 13.93 -4.78 5.51
N GLN A 127 14.59 -4.62 4.35
CA GLN A 127 15.39 -3.43 4.05
C GLN A 127 14.51 -2.18 3.90
N TRP A 128 13.41 -2.31 3.19
CA TRP A 128 12.42 -1.24 3.06
C TRP A 128 11.86 -0.85 4.43
N ALA A 129 11.47 -1.85 5.23
CA ALA A 129 10.93 -1.63 6.56
C ALA A 129 11.92 -0.90 7.49
N ALA A 130 13.21 -1.18 7.40
CA ALA A 130 14.23 -0.52 8.23
C ALA A 130 14.38 0.98 7.94
N THR A 131 14.05 1.44 6.74
CA THR A 131 14.28 2.84 6.29
C THR A 131 13.02 3.62 5.98
N SER A 132 11.87 2.97 5.84
CA SER A 132 10.61 3.63 5.50
C SER A 132 10.12 4.53 6.65
N PRO A 133 9.62 5.73 6.35
CA PRO A 133 9.02 6.62 7.35
C PRO A 133 7.56 6.27 7.69
N ALA A 134 7.01 5.15 7.18
CA ALA A 134 5.61 4.79 7.38
C ALA A 134 5.30 4.52 8.88
N HIS A 135 4.16 5.02 9.33
CA HIS A 135 3.61 4.78 10.66
C HIS A 135 2.63 3.60 10.66
N ILE A 136 1.88 3.46 9.57
CA ILE A 136 0.89 2.40 9.37
C ILE A 136 1.25 1.67 8.08
N VAL A 137 1.10 0.35 8.08
CA VAL A 137 1.22 -0.49 6.88
C VAL A 137 -0.07 -1.28 6.71
N ILE A 138 -0.74 -1.11 5.56
CA ILE A 138 -1.88 -1.93 5.14
C ILE A 138 -1.35 -3.05 4.24
N VAL A 139 -1.77 -4.28 4.46
CA VAL A 139 -1.28 -5.47 3.77
C VAL A 139 -2.42 -6.19 3.08
N ASN A 140 -2.45 -6.15 1.74
CA ASN A 140 -3.48 -6.77 0.91
C ASN A 140 -2.84 -7.67 -0.17
N PHE A 141 -2.47 -8.88 0.22
CA PHE A 141 -2.03 -9.96 -0.69
C PHE A 141 -3.01 -11.12 -0.59
N ALA A 142 -2.76 -12.20 -1.26
CA ALA A 142 -3.42 -13.50 -1.28
C ALA A 142 -3.98 -13.92 -2.64
N LEU A 143 -4.36 -13.01 -3.54
CA LEU A 143 -4.95 -13.41 -4.83
C LEU A 143 -3.95 -14.12 -5.73
N ASN A 144 -2.74 -13.55 -5.85
CA ASN A 144 -1.67 -14.16 -6.66
C ASN A 144 -1.01 -15.32 -5.91
N ASP A 145 -0.91 -15.25 -4.59
CA ASP A 145 -0.40 -16.34 -3.76
C ASP A 145 -1.30 -17.59 -3.88
N ALA A 146 -2.62 -17.38 -3.99
CA ALA A 146 -3.61 -18.43 -4.21
C ALA A 146 -3.69 -18.90 -5.68
N ASP A 147 -2.94 -18.29 -6.59
CA ASP A 147 -2.98 -18.70 -7.99
C ASP A 147 -2.35 -20.09 -8.17
N ASN A 148 -3.04 -20.93 -8.94
CA ASN A 148 -2.60 -22.30 -9.20
C ASN A 148 -1.24 -22.40 -9.91
N HIS A 149 -0.82 -21.33 -10.61
CA HIS A 149 0.49 -21.25 -11.26
C HIS A 149 1.61 -20.99 -10.27
N VAL A 150 1.35 -20.26 -9.19
CA VAL A 150 2.33 -19.98 -8.13
C VAL A 150 2.56 -21.21 -7.26
N LYS A 151 1.55 -22.06 -7.08
CA LYS A 151 1.60 -23.31 -6.31
C LYS A 151 2.09 -23.11 -4.86
N GLU A 152 1.90 -21.93 -4.30
CA GLU A 152 2.23 -21.66 -2.91
C GLU A 152 1.13 -22.23 -2.00
N PRO A 153 1.42 -23.12 -1.05
CA PRO A 153 0.41 -23.62 -0.12
C PRO A 153 0.05 -22.54 0.93
N PRO A 154 -1.18 -22.55 1.49
CA PRO A 154 -1.57 -21.61 2.55
C PRO A 154 -0.63 -21.59 3.76
N SER A 155 0.05 -22.68 4.05
CA SER A 155 1.06 -22.76 5.13
C SER A 155 2.32 -21.95 4.82
N ALA A 156 2.76 -21.89 3.56
CA ALA A 156 3.88 -21.05 3.14
C ALA A 156 3.46 -19.57 3.14
N PHE A 157 2.29 -19.22 2.59
CA PHE A 157 1.72 -17.88 2.68
C PHE A 157 1.63 -17.40 4.14
N ARG A 158 1.20 -18.26 5.07
CA ARG A 158 1.20 -17.97 6.51
C ARG A 158 2.59 -17.59 7.02
N ALA A 159 3.62 -18.36 6.66
CA ALA A 159 4.99 -18.10 7.11
C ALA A 159 5.53 -16.77 6.57
N HIS A 160 5.21 -16.42 5.31
CA HIS A 160 5.55 -15.12 4.71
C HIS A 160 4.79 -13.98 5.39
N LEU A 161 3.48 -14.15 5.65
CA LEU A 161 2.68 -13.12 6.32
C LEU A 161 3.14 -12.89 7.77
N MET A 162 3.50 -13.95 8.48
CA MET A 162 4.13 -13.86 9.81
C MET A 162 5.39 -12.98 9.78
N ARG A 163 6.34 -13.30 8.89
CA ARG A 163 7.58 -12.51 8.77
C ARG A 163 7.30 -11.06 8.44
N PHE A 164 6.40 -10.80 7.49
CA PHE A 164 6.01 -9.44 7.13
C PHE A 164 5.47 -8.66 8.35
N ILE A 165 4.60 -9.28 9.15
CA ILE A 165 4.03 -8.68 10.37
C ILE A 165 5.15 -8.39 11.39
N GLU A 166 6.02 -9.36 11.63
CA GLU A 166 7.10 -9.24 12.62
C GLU A 166 8.12 -8.18 12.22
N GLU A 167 8.54 -8.12 10.96
CA GLU A 167 9.42 -7.08 10.42
C GLU A 167 8.78 -5.68 10.53
N SER A 168 7.49 -5.57 10.18
CA SER A 168 6.75 -4.30 10.31
C SER A 168 6.70 -3.82 11.76
N ARG A 169 6.32 -4.70 12.67
CA ARG A 169 6.20 -4.38 14.11
C ARG A 169 7.57 -4.12 14.74
N GLY A 170 8.58 -4.90 14.37
CA GLY A 170 9.97 -4.69 14.80
C GLY A 170 10.52 -3.33 14.39
N ALA A 171 10.03 -2.79 13.29
CA ALA A 171 10.32 -1.44 12.82
C ALA A 171 9.36 -0.35 13.37
N GLY A 172 8.54 -0.69 14.38
CA GLY A 172 7.66 0.26 15.09
C GLY A 172 6.35 0.62 14.36
N ARG A 173 5.93 -0.15 13.35
CA ARG A 173 4.73 0.16 12.57
C ARG A 173 3.46 -0.47 13.11
N ILE A 174 2.35 0.22 12.94
CA ILE A 174 1.01 -0.34 13.13
C ILE A 174 0.67 -1.12 11.87
N VAL A 175 0.41 -2.41 12.00
CA VAL A 175 0.03 -3.29 10.88
C VAL A 175 -1.48 -3.43 10.84
N VAL A 176 -2.05 -3.24 9.65
CA VAL A 176 -3.46 -3.47 9.33
C VAL A 176 -3.51 -4.52 8.24
N LEU A 177 -4.14 -5.65 8.49
CA LEU A 177 -4.36 -6.66 7.47
C LEU A 177 -5.63 -6.36 6.69
N GLU A 178 -5.62 -6.68 5.41
CA GLU A 178 -6.80 -6.55 4.54
C GLU A 178 -7.04 -7.86 3.80
N GLU A 179 -8.27 -8.38 3.89
CA GLU A 179 -8.72 -9.51 3.07
C GLU A 179 -8.74 -9.11 1.59
N PRO A 180 -8.43 -10.03 0.65
CA PRO A 180 -8.65 -9.78 -0.76
C PRO A 180 -10.15 -9.64 -1.06
N ASN A 181 -10.50 -9.08 -2.23
CA ASN A 181 -11.86 -9.21 -2.72
C ASN A 181 -12.13 -10.64 -3.24
N PRO A 182 -13.40 -11.09 -3.27
CA PRO A 182 -13.75 -12.34 -3.94
C PRO A 182 -13.48 -12.22 -5.45
N VAL A 183 -13.20 -13.36 -6.09
CA VAL A 183 -12.95 -13.48 -7.53
C VAL A 183 -13.89 -14.50 -8.16
N ASP A 184 -14.20 -14.34 -9.45
CA ASP A 184 -15.15 -15.20 -10.17
C ASP A 184 -14.48 -16.28 -11.02
N TYR A 185 -13.22 -16.62 -10.80
CA TYR A 185 -12.57 -17.78 -11.40
C TYR A 185 -12.91 -19.07 -10.65
N SER A 186 -13.29 -20.11 -11.37
CA SER A 186 -13.80 -21.36 -10.77
C SER A 186 -12.78 -22.05 -9.86
N VAL A 187 -11.49 -22.02 -10.22
CA VAL A 187 -10.42 -22.60 -9.42
C VAL A 187 -10.14 -21.70 -8.20
N ASN A 188 -9.95 -20.41 -8.42
CA ASN A 188 -9.58 -19.46 -7.36
C ASN A 188 -10.72 -19.27 -6.35
N ARG A 189 -11.99 -19.37 -6.76
CA ARG A 189 -13.13 -19.35 -5.83
C ARG A 189 -13.05 -20.42 -4.75
N ARG A 190 -12.42 -21.57 -5.01
CA ARG A 190 -12.26 -22.64 -4.02
C ARG A 190 -11.00 -22.50 -3.17
N ILE A 191 -10.00 -21.82 -3.71
CA ILE A 191 -8.67 -21.75 -3.10
C ILE A 191 -8.52 -20.48 -2.25
N VAL A 192 -8.93 -19.31 -2.76
CA VAL A 192 -8.81 -18.01 -2.08
C VAL A 192 -9.38 -18.03 -0.65
N PRO A 193 -10.53 -18.66 -0.34
CA PRO A 193 -11.01 -18.73 1.03
C PRO A 193 -10.02 -19.33 2.04
N ARG A 194 -9.11 -20.19 1.59
CA ARG A 194 -8.09 -20.80 2.47
C ARG A 194 -7.02 -19.79 2.86
N TYR A 195 -6.71 -18.82 1.98
CA TYR A 195 -5.77 -17.73 2.25
C TYR A 195 -6.45 -16.63 3.08
N VAL A 196 -7.72 -16.34 2.82
CA VAL A 196 -8.54 -15.48 3.69
C VAL A 196 -8.53 -15.99 5.12
N ALA A 197 -8.72 -17.28 5.32
CA ALA A 197 -8.65 -17.91 6.65
C ALA A 197 -7.28 -17.72 7.32
N VAL A 198 -6.18 -17.72 6.55
CA VAL A 198 -4.84 -17.39 7.08
C VAL A 198 -4.76 -15.93 7.49
N VAL A 199 -5.28 -15.00 6.69
CA VAL A 199 -5.30 -13.57 7.03
C VAL A 199 -6.08 -13.33 8.33
N ASP A 200 -7.27 -13.94 8.46
CA ASP A 200 -8.10 -13.89 9.67
C ASP A 200 -7.39 -14.44 10.91
N GLU A 201 -6.74 -15.58 10.75
CA GLU A 201 -5.99 -16.22 11.83
C GLU A 201 -4.82 -15.34 12.29
N MET A 202 -4.07 -14.77 11.34
CA MET A 202 -2.95 -13.90 11.66
C MET A 202 -3.42 -12.58 12.32
N ALA A 203 -4.51 -12.00 11.84
CA ALA A 203 -5.10 -10.82 12.49
C ALA A 203 -5.49 -11.12 13.95
N LYS A 204 -6.11 -12.27 14.21
CA LYS A 204 -6.48 -12.70 15.56
C LYS A 204 -5.25 -13.00 16.42
N HIS A 205 -4.28 -13.75 15.89
CA HIS A 205 -3.07 -14.15 16.61
C HIS A 205 -2.25 -12.95 17.09
N TYR A 206 -2.02 -12.00 16.20
CA TYR A 206 -1.24 -10.80 16.49
C TYR A 206 -2.09 -9.64 17.04
N ARG A 207 -3.42 -9.79 17.19
CA ARG A 207 -4.37 -8.76 17.63
C ARG A 207 -4.29 -7.50 16.77
N LEU A 208 -4.30 -7.70 15.44
CA LEU A 208 -4.22 -6.63 14.45
C LEU A 208 -5.61 -6.17 14.03
N ALA A 209 -5.70 -4.93 13.60
CA ALA A 209 -6.86 -4.45 12.85
C ALA A 209 -6.98 -5.20 11.52
N LEU A 210 -8.22 -5.53 11.14
CA LEU A 210 -8.53 -6.30 9.95
C LEU A 210 -9.63 -5.63 9.13
N ILE A 211 -9.32 -5.34 7.87
CA ILE A 211 -10.27 -4.83 6.87
C ILE A 211 -10.91 -6.04 6.19
N ARG A 212 -12.18 -6.29 6.54
CA ARG A 212 -12.92 -7.43 6.00
C ARG A 212 -13.54 -7.10 4.66
N GLN A 213 -12.89 -7.50 3.58
CA GLN A 213 -13.36 -7.30 2.21
C GLN A 213 -14.10 -8.53 1.67
N TYR A 214 -13.54 -9.73 1.91
CA TYR A 214 -14.00 -10.95 1.26
C TYR A 214 -15.45 -11.29 1.57
N ALA A 215 -15.76 -11.40 2.85
CA ALA A 215 -17.11 -11.74 3.30
C ALA A 215 -18.12 -10.63 2.99
N TYR A 216 -17.72 -9.35 3.18
CA TYR A 216 -18.57 -8.19 2.92
C TYR A 216 -18.99 -8.11 1.45
N ILE A 217 -18.02 -8.15 0.54
CA ILE A 217 -18.28 -8.09 -0.89
C ILE A 217 -19.02 -9.35 -1.36
N GLY A 218 -18.61 -10.53 -0.90
CA GLY A 218 -19.22 -11.80 -1.26
C GLY A 218 -20.69 -11.95 -0.86
N ALA A 219 -21.16 -11.19 0.15
CA ALA A 219 -22.56 -11.15 0.58
C ALA A 219 -23.43 -10.25 -0.31
N MET A 220 -22.86 -9.41 -1.16
CA MET A 220 -23.61 -8.56 -2.08
C MET A 220 -24.20 -9.41 -3.21
N HIS A 221 -25.48 -9.19 -3.54
CA HIS A 221 -26.20 -10.00 -4.53
C HIS A 221 -25.47 -10.07 -5.89
N ASP A 222 -25.03 -8.92 -6.41
CA ASP A 222 -24.47 -8.80 -7.76
C ASP A 222 -22.97 -8.48 -7.76
N TRP A 223 -22.21 -8.92 -6.73
CA TRP A 223 -20.79 -8.57 -6.61
C TRP A 223 -19.94 -8.92 -7.85
N ARG A 224 -20.35 -9.95 -8.62
CA ARG A 224 -19.65 -10.36 -9.84
C ARG A 224 -19.67 -9.31 -10.93
N SER A 225 -20.75 -8.54 -11.02
CA SER A 225 -20.87 -7.43 -11.97
C SER A 225 -19.97 -6.24 -11.63
N LEU A 226 -19.43 -6.23 -10.41
CA LEU A 226 -18.46 -5.23 -9.95
C LEU A 226 -17.00 -5.60 -10.26
N LEU A 227 -16.78 -6.71 -11.00
CA LEU A 227 -15.46 -7.13 -11.49
C LEU A 227 -15.38 -6.91 -13.01
N ILE A 228 -14.30 -6.26 -13.48
CA ILE A 228 -14.08 -6.00 -14.92
C ILE A 228 -13.76 -7.28 -15.68
N ASP A 229 -12.85 -8.10 -15.15
CA ASP A 229 -12.29 -9.29 -15.78
C ASP A 229 -12.41 -10.53 -14.91
N ARG A 230 -13.41 -10.57 -14.02
CA ARG A 230 -13.67 -11.61 -13.03
C ARG A 230 -12.70 -11.63 -11.84
N VAL A 231 -11.71 -10.72 -11.80
CA VAL A 231 -10.71 -10.56 -10.73
C VAL A 231 -10.66 -9.12 -10.23
N HIS A 232 -10.43 -8.18 -11.17
CA HIS A 232 -10.15 -6.80 -10.83
C HIS A 232 -11.43 -5.98 -10.65
N PRO A 233 -11.50 -5.16 -9.59
CA PRO A 233 -12.65 -4.31 -9.31
C PRO A 233 -12.91 -3.24 -10.36
N THR A 234 -14.20 -2.94 -10.58
CA THR A 234 -14.64 -1.68 -11.19
C THR A 234 -14.38 -0.52 -10.23
N ASP A 235 -14.49 0.73 -10.70
CA ASP A 235 -14.39 1.91 -9.84
C ASP A 235 -15.41 1.87 -8.69
N ALA A 236 -16.63 1.36 -8.97
CA ALA A 236 -17.66 1.22 -7.93
C ALA A 236 -17.20 0.30 -6.79
N LEU A 237 -16.57 -0.83 -7.11
CA LEU A 237 -16.05 -1.74 -6.09
C LEU A 237 -14.80 -1.18 -5.41
N TYR A 238 -13.93 -0.46 -6.12
CA TYR A 238 -12.78 0.21 -5.51
C TYR A 238 -13.21 1.26 -4.48
N ARG A 239 -14.28 2.04 -4.76
CA ARG A 239 -14.85 2.98 -3.78
C ARG A 239 -15.36 2.26 -2.52
N LEU A 240 -16.05 1.13 -2.67
CA LEU A 240 -16.48 0.32 -1.53
C LEU A 240 -15.29 -0.22 -0.72
N LYS A 241 -14.25 -0.71 -1.41
CA LYS A 241 -13.02 -1.16 -0.74
C LYS A 241 -12.36 -0.03 0.06
N ALA A 242 -12.24 1.15 -0.53
CA ALA A 242 -11.65 2.31 0.14
C ALA A 242 -12.47 2.76 1.36
N GLU A 243 -13.81 2.70 1.28
CA GLU A 243 -14.67 3.02 2.42
C GLU A 243 -14.44 2.04 3.58
N ARG A 244 -14.30 0.74 3.28
CA ARG A 244 -13.96 -0.26 4.31
C ARG A 244 -12.56 -0.03 4.90
N GLN A 245 -11.58 0.38 4.07
CA GLN A 245 -10.27 0.79 4.56
C GLN A 245 -10.40 1.99 5.50
N ARG A 246 -11.18 3.01 5.12
CA ARG A 246 -11.41 4.21 5.93
C ARG A 246 -11.99 3.86 7.29
N GLU A 247 -13.03 3.03 7.36
CA GLU A 247 -13.69 2.63 8.61
C GLU A 247 -12.69 2.06 9.65
N VAL A 248 -11.68 1.33 9.18
CA VAL A 248 -10.69 0.68 10.06
C VAL A 248 -9.49 1.59 10.34
N VAL A 249 -9.03 2.34 9.34
CA VAL A 249 -7.78 3.12 9.43
C VAL A 249 -8.00 4.47 10.10
N GLU A 250 -9.15 5.11 9.89
CA GLU A 250 -9.47 6.43 10.44
C GLU A 250 -9.35 6.51 11.97
N PRO A 251 -9.86 5.55 12.76
CA PRO A 251 -9.66 5.54 14.22
C PRO A 251 -8.20 5.35 14.65
N ILE A 252 -7.38 4.71 13.80
CA ILE A 252 -5.96 4.52 14.07
C ILE A 252 -5.22 5.84 13.86
N VAL A 253 -5.52 6.55 12.75
CA VAL A 253 -4.96 7.88 12.47
C VAL A 253 -5.36 8.87 13.55
N ALA A 254 -6.62 8.85 14.01
CA ALA A 254 -7.10 9.73 15.07
C ALA A 254 -6.21 9.66 16.34
N LYS A 255 -5.76 8.45 16.72
CA LYS A 255 -4.86 8.24 17.87
C LYS A 255 -3.42 8.69 17.64
N LEU A 256 -3.01 8.92 16.39
CA LEU A 256 -1.67 9.39 16.06
C LEU A 256 -1.58 10.91 15.97
N VAL A 257 -2.73 11.60 15.85
CA VAL A 257 -2.82 13.07 15.81
C VAL A 257 -3.13 13.68 17.18
N GLU A 258 -3.55 12.85 18.16
CA GLU A 258 -3.70 13.23 19.57
C GLU A 258 -2.32 13.36 20.27
#